data_357d6cea7c176cc29d81ee54972dae28
#
_entry.id   357d6cea7c176cc29d81ee54972dae28
#
_cell.length_a   1.000
_cell.length_b   1.000
_cell.length_c   1.000
_cell.angle_alpha   90.00
_cell.angle_beta   90.00
_cell.angle_gamma   90.00
#
_symmetry.space_group_name_H-M   'P 1'
#
loop_
_entity.id
_entity.type
_entity.pdbx_description
1 polymer ?
#
loop_
_entity_poly.entity_id
_entity_poly.type
_entity_poly.pdbx_seq_one_letter_code
_entity_poly.pdbx_strand_id
1 'polypeptide(L)'
;MSTSSTPVAPRIDHPPVATTTDGLPLPAPPHRTLLLLVLTLLSGLAVTNWLDDRSASRTLVGYLRAQQNAIVAPVDAVVREFRHQPGDVVTPGTVLVLLADEQLERQVADRGATLPTLEATLSQAQARADVDLALKLRDLEREEFEVRSLAANHLEKQYYNEFMQTAWEEMLDRSDGLASIGGNDQIYRLGTLPQMLTSDAVRMKAMLRQQAARNAASISATQAKLCRERLDQINRLRGSLPEKFRTANGVDVITRQLAHARKTLQSLENRRGRLTLTAGAHGPVGLHLKQPGDRVTGGEAIVELYDRERQHIDLPVPSRQINQYPIGTLVRLRFAGSIRCRGRVAIVPPHTEQDVETPAGVDPLVRVTGEPIGRLWPDVPIGSSVEVEVE
;
A
#
# COMPACT_ATOMS: atom_id res chain seq x y z
N MET A 1 -12.73 -75.00 11.74
CA MET A 1 -12.09 -76.21 12.19
C MET A 1 -11.21 -75.91 13.36
N SER A 2 -11.59 -76.52 14.48
CA SER A 2 -10.76 -77.06 15.56
C SER A 2 -10.08 -76.05 16.47
N THR A 3 -10.19 -76.01 17.65
CA THR A 3 -10.72 -76.74 18.86
C THR A 3 -9.96 -76.13 20.03
N SER A 4 -10.71 -75.67 20.95
CA SER A 4 -10.72 -75.83 22.37
C SER A 4 -9.49 -76.43 23.05
N SER A 5 -9.07 -75.83 24.12
CA SER A 5 -8.86 -76.53 25.38
C SER A 5 -8.51 -75.53 26.51
N THR A 6 -9.38 -75.53 27.48
CA THR A 6 -9.21 -75.08 28.87
C THR A 6 -8.38 -76.08 29.64
N PRO A 7 -7.52 -75.69 30.57
CA PRO A 7 -7.16 -76.57 31.68
C PRO A 7 -7.69 -76.08 33.01
N VAL A 8 -8.17 -77.07 33.72
CA VAL A 8 -8.74 -77.21 35.05
C VAL A 8 -7.76 -76.83 36.17
N ALA A 9 -8.24 -76.09 37.19
CA ALA A 9 -7.52 -75.76 38.42
C ALA A 9 -7.60 -76.99 39.42
N PRO A 10 -6.52 -77.24 40.15
CA PRO A 10 -6.58 -78.24 41.25
C PRO A 10 -7.11 -77.62 42.54
N ARG A 11 -7.93 -78.36 43.15
CA ARG A 11 -8.59 -78.22 44.47
C ARG A 11 -7.55 -78.54 45.55
N ILE A 12 -7.35 -77.65 46.54
CA ILE A 12 -6.54 -77.95 47.75
C ILE A 12 -7.51 -78.07 48.94
N ASP A 13 -7.45 -79.21 49.55
CA ASP A 13 -8.22 -79.57 50.77
C ASP A 13 -7.62 -78.87 52.00
N HIS A 14 -8.48 -78.36 52.88
CA HIS A 14 -8.09 -77.84 54.18
C HIS A 14 -8.45 -78.89 55.26
N PRO A 15 -7.54 -79.14 56.23
CA PRO A 15 -7.86 -79.89 57.42
C PRO A 15 -8.55 -79.02 58.49
N PRO A 16 -9.34 -79.59 59.37
CA PRO A 16 -10.15 -78.88 60.36
C PRO A 16 -9.30 -78.46 61.57
N VAL A 17 -9.50 -77.20 61.99
CA VAL A 17 -8.91 -76.64 63.23
C VAL A 17 -9.91 -76.78 64.38
N ALA A 18 -9.42 -77.34 65.44
CA ALA A 18 -10.12 -77.55 66.71
C ALA A 18 -10.32 -76.28 67.51
N THR A 19 -11.53 -76.06 67.97
CA THR A 19 -11.90 -75.02 68.90
C THR A 19 -11.42 -75.35 70.30
N THR A 20 -10.72 -74.43 70.96
CA THR A 20 -10.64 -74.38 72.43
C THR A 20 -10.90 -72.91 72.86
N THR A 21 -12.04 -72.77 73.51
CA THR A 21 -12.43 -71.64 74.32
C THR A 21 -11.70 -71.65 75.64
N ASP A 22 -11.02 -70.55 75.97
CA ASP A 22 -10.92 -70.13 77.38
C ASP A 22 -10.85 -68.59 77.43
N GLY A 23 -11.93 -67.99 77.95
CA GLY A 23 -12.09 -66.57 78.15
C GLY A 23 -11.48 -66.13 79.48
N LEU A 24 -10.56 -65.17 79.38
CA LEU A 24 -10.20 -64.35 80.48
C LEU A 24 -10.78 -62.94 80.26
N PRO A 25 -11.49 -62.36 81.27
CA PRO A 25 -12.01 -61.00 81.12
C PRO A 25 -10.89 -59.94 81.19
N LEU A 26 -10.73 -59.19 80.13
CA LEU A 26 -9.86 -58.01 80.11
C LEU A 26 -10.47 -56.95 81.02
N PRO A 27 -9.69 -56.32 81.90
CA PRO A 27 -10.16 -55.22 82.74
C PRO A 27 -10.47 -54.02 81.91
N ALA A 28 -11.61 -53.34 82.14
CA ALA A 28 -12.00 -52.11 81.42
C ALA A 28 -10.92 -51.03 81.60
N PRO A 29 -10.45 -50.38 80.52
CA PRO A 29 -9.43 -49.38 80.65
C PRO A 29 -9.98 -48.12 81.44
N PRO A 30 -9.23 -47.55 82.32
CA PRO A 30 -9.66 -46.37 83.07
C PRO A 30 -9.89 -45.23 82.10
N HIS A 31 -11.01 -44.54 82.24
CA HIS A 31 -11.44 -43.43 81.30
C HIS A 31 -10.36 -42.46 80.98
N ARG A 32 -9.32 -42.31 81.80
CA ARG A 32 -8.14 -41.48 81.56
C ARG A 32 -7.22 -41.94 80.42
N THR A 33 -7.07 -43.26 80.23
CA THR A 33 -6.26 -43.86 79.16
C THR A 33 -6.96 -43.73 77.80
N LEU A 34 -8.31 -43.85 77.77
CA LEU A 34 -9.11 -43.64 76.57
C LEU A 34 -9.09 -42.18 76.12
N LEU A 35 -9.13 -41.25 77.12
CA LEU A 35 -9.05 -39.81 76.80
C LEU A 35 -7.64 -39.38 76.24
N LEU A 36 -6.59 -40.01 76.76
CA LEU A 36 -5.23 -39.79 76.21
C LEU A 36 -5.06 -40.40 74.82
N LEU A 37 -5.67 -41.54 74.51
CA LEU A 37 -5.62 -42.12 73.18
C LEU A 37 -6.41 -41.31 72.16
N VAL A 38 -7.57 -40.77 72.54
CA VAL A 38 -8.35 -39.87 71.67
C VAL A 38 -7.58 -38.53 71.43
N LEU A 39 -6.91 -37.98 72.46
CA LEU A 39 -6.15 -36.78 72.36
C LEU A 39 -4.90 -36.93 71.46
N THR A 40 -4.22 -38.09 71.52
CA THR A 40 -3.07 -38.39 70.65
C THR A 40 -3.52 -38.65 69.23
N LEU A 41 -4.68 -39.29 69.03
CA LEU A 41 -5.26 -39.50 67.72
C LEU A 41 -5.67 -38.14 67.06
N LEU A 42 -6.34 -37.31 67.85
CA LEU A 42 -6.70 -35.93 67.37
C LEU A 42 -5.48 -35.06 67.10
N SER A 43 -4.45 -35.15 67.93
CA SER A 43 -3.21 -34.43 67.69
C SER A 43 -2.45 -34.96 66.45
N GLY A 44 -2.46 -36.29 66.26
CA GLY A 44 -1.93 -36.93 65.08
C GLY A 44 -2.65 -36.49 63.78
N LEU A 45 -4.00 -36.47 63.84
CA LEU A 45 -4.82 -35.96 62.72
C LEU A 45 -4.61 -34.45 62.46
N ALA A 46 -4.45 -33.67 63.51
CA ALA A 46 -4.17 -32.24 63.38
C ALA A 46 -2.78 -31.99 62.78
N VAL A 47 -1.77 -32.78 63.19
CA VAL A 47 -0.41 -32.70 62.62
C VAL A 47 -0.35 -33.22 61.18
N THR A 48 -1.06 -34.26 60.86
CA THR A 48 -1.13 -34.76 59.48
C THR A 48 -1.87 -33.74 58.56
N ASN A 49 -2.99 -33.15 59.04
CA ASN A 49 -3.66 -32.11 58.26
C ASN A 49 -2.82 -30.86 58.13
N TRP A 50 -2.05 -30.47 59.17
CA TRP A 50 -1.13 -29.31 59.12
C TRP A 50 0.09 -29.60 58.22
N LEU A 51 0.60 -30.82 58.20
CA LEU A 51 1.65 -31.26 57.29
C LEU A 51 1.16 -31.37 55.83
N ASP A 52 -0.06 -31.84 55.60
CA ASP A 52 -0.69 -31.88 54.28
C ASP A 52 -0.98 -30.48 53.76
N ASP A 53 -1.43 -29.54 54.60
CA ASP A 53 -1.65 -28.16 54.23
C ASP A 53 -0.32 -27.41 53.91
N ARG A 54 0.77 -27.77 54.64
CA ARG A 54 2.11 -27.29 54.34
C ARG A 54 2.80 -27.92 53.14
N SER A 55 2.46 -29.15 52.82
CA SER A 55 2.93 -29.86 51.61
C SER A 55 2.12 -29.47 50.36
N ALA A 56 1.02 -28.73 50.53
CA ALA A 56 0.18 -28.26 49.44
C ALA A 56 0.73 -27.07 48.65
N SER A 57 1.85 -26.45 49.09
CA SER A 57 2.61 -25.58 48.21
C SER A 57 3.40 -26.39 47.17
N ARG A 58 2.63 -27.14 46.32
CA ARG A 58 3.21 -27.89 45.23
C ARG A 58 3.72 -26.89 44.18
N THR A 59 5.02 -26.79 44.08
CA THR A 59 5.69 -26.15 42.97
C THR A 59 5.28 -26.85 41.70
N LEU A 60 4.55 -26.14 40.81
CA LEU A 60 4.23 -26.67 39.50
C LEU A 60 5.37 -26.31 38.54
N VAL A 61 5.59 -27.18 37.57
CA VAL A 61 6.59 -26.92 36.53
C VAL A 61 5.86 -26.42 35.28
N GLY A 62 6.11 -25.20 34.93
CA GLY A 62 5.68 -24.60 33.66
C GLY A 62 6.83 -24.56 32.64
N TYR A 63 6.51 -24.19 31.42
CA TYR A 63 7.47 -24.07 30.33
C TYR A 63 7.42 -22.68 29.71
N LEU A 64 8.58 -22.09 29.54
CA LEU A 64 8.68 -20.83 28.83
C LEU A 64 8.37 -21.04 27.35
N ARG A 65 7.39 -20.31 26.86
CA ARG A 65 7.04 -20.28 25.44
C ARG A 65 7.12 -18.87 24.90
N ALA A 66 7.31 -18.76 23.60
CA ALA A 66 7.23 -17.49 22.88
C ALA A 66 6.26 -17.63 21.72
N GLN A 67 5.65 -16.54 21.34
CA GLN A 67 4.81 -16.55 20.15
C GLN A 67 5.68 -16.89 18.95
N GLN A 68 5.30 -17.96 18.26
CA GLN A 68 5.99 -18.42 17.04
C GLN A 68 5.35 -17.75 15.84
N ASN A 69 6.17 -17.00 15.11
CA ASN A 69 5.77 -16.37 13.86
C ASN A 69 6.45 -17.11 12.70
N ALA A 70 5.68 -17.79 11.88
CA ALA A 70 6.20 -18.41 10.67
C ALA A 70 6.43 -17.34 9.60
N ILE A 71 7.66 -17.25 9.09
CA ILE A 71 7.98 -16.45 7.92
C ILE A 71 7.64 -17.26 6.68
N VAL A 72 6.65 -16.78 5.93
CA VAL A 72 6.10 -17.49 4.78
C VAL A 72 6.59 -16.90 3.46
N ALA A 73 6.66 -17.73 2.42
CA ALA A 73 6.93 -17.27 1.06
C ALA A 73 5.77 -16.40 0.55
N PRO A 74 6.02 -15.18 0.06
CA PRO A 74 4.96 -14.33 -0.50
C PRO A 74 4.50 -14.75 -1.89
N VAL A 75 5.33 -15.48 -2.62
CA VAL A 75 5.12 -15.98 -3.98
C VAL A 75 5.90 -17.28 -4.18
N ASP A 76 5.60 -17.99 -5.26
CA ASP A 76 6.37 -19.17 -5.66
C ASP A 76 7.80 -18.75 -6.02
N ALA A 77 8.78 -19.42 -5.42
CA ALA A 77 10.19 -19.09 -5.58
C ALA A 77 11.09 -20.27 -5.21
N VAL A 78 12.39 -20.09 -5.31
CA VAL A 78 13.42 -21.03 -4.82
C VAL A 78 14.19 -20.37 -3.69
N VAL A 79 14.41 -21.08 -2.61
CA VAL A 79 15.25 -20.59 -1.50
C VAL A 79 16.68 -20.48 -1.98
N ARG A 80 17.24 -19.26 -2.03
CA ARG A 80 18.63 -19.04 -2.45
C ARG A 80 19.60 -19.23 -1.30
N GLU A 81 19.37 -18.52 -0.20
CA GLU A 81 20.23 -18.59 0.98
C GLU A 81 19.51 -18.10 2.24
N PHE A 82 19.96 -18.60 3.38
CA PHE A 82 19.63 -18.08 4.70
C PHE A 82 20.76 -17.17 5.16
N ARG A 83 20.44 -16.00 5.68
CA ARG A 83 21.42 -15.03 6.20
C ARG A 83 21.74 -15.25 7.68
N HIS A 84 20.88 -15.94 8.40
CA HIS A 84 21.00 -16.23 9.82
C HIS A 84 20.82 -17.71 10.09
N GLN A 85 21.52 -18.20 11.12
CA GLN A 85 21.41 -19.59 11.58
C GLN A 85 20.33 -19.73 12.65
N PRO A 86 19.78 -20.93 12.86
CA PRO A 86 18.92 -21.20 14.00
C PRO A 86 19.62 -20.84 15.32
N GLY A 87 18.94 -20.05 16.16
CA GLY A 87 19.49 -19.54 17.42
C GLY A 87 20.00 -18.09 17.35
N ASP A 88 20.27 -17.54 16.17
CA ASP A 88 20.69 -16.13 16.03
C ASP A 88 19.55 -15.19 16.47
N VAL A 89 19.89 -14.16 17.22
CA VAL A 89 18.91 -13.13 17.62
C VAL A 89 18.88 -12.02 16.59
N VAL A 90 17.69 -11.74 16.07
CA VAL A 90 17.47 -10.73 15.02
C VAL A 90 16.51 -9.63 15.48
N THR A 91 16.60 -8.48 14.81
CA THR A 91 15.72 -7.33 15.03
C THR A 91 14.74 -7.17 13.86
N PRO A 92 13.59 -6.49 14.08
CA PRO A 92 12.66 -6.21 12.98
C PRO A 92 13.36 -5.53 11.80
N GLY A 93 13.07 -6.00 10.58
CA GLY A 93 13.70 -5.52 9.34
C GLY A 93 14.99 -6.23 8.93
N THR A 94 15.59 -7.06 9.80
CA THR A 94 16.77 -7.87 9.45
C THR A 94 16.41 -8.89 8.36
N VAL A 95 17.24 -8.99 7.32
CA VAL A 95 17.02 -9.95 6.23
C VAL A 95 17.33 -11.36 6.70
N LEU A 96 16.36 -12.25 6.63
CA LEU A 96 16.46 -13.65 7.07
C LEU A 96 16.74 -14.60 5.92
N VAL A 97 15.97 -14.46 4.83
CA VAL A 97 16.02 -15.39 3.69
C VAL A 97 15.99 -14.60 2.39
N LEU A 98 16.82 -15.00 1.45
CA LEU A 98 16.75 -14.55 0.08
C LEU A 98 16.12 -15.64 -0.78
N LEU A 99 15.05 -15.28 -1.47
CA LEU A 99 14.40 -16.12 -2.46
C LEU A 99 14.87 -15.71 -3.86
N ALA A 100 14.84 -16.63 -4.79
CA ALA A 100 15.12 -16.39 -6.21
C ALA A 100 13.95 -16.84 -7.05
N ASP A 101 13.59 -16.01 -8.02
CA ASP A 101 12.65 -16.32 -9.10
C ASP A 101 13.32 -15.92 -10.41
N GLU A 102 13.96 -16.91 -11.08
CA GLU A 102 14.65 -16.67 -12.35
C GLU A 102 13.75 -16.13 -13.44
N GLN A 103 12.48 -16.51 -13.46
CA GLN A 103 11.51 -16.01 -14.44
C GLN A 103 11.23 -14.53 -14.21
N LEU A 104 11.06 -14.13 -12.96
CA LEU A 104 10.88 -12.72 -12.58
C LEU A 104 12.12 -11.89 -12.91
N GLU A 105 13.33 -12.42 -12.61
CA GLU A 105 14.59 -11.73 -12.94
C GLU A 105 14.74 -11.50 -14.44
N ARG A 106 14.45 -12.53 -15.27
CA ARG A 106 14.43 -12.40 -16.73
C ARG A 106 13.40 -11.36 -17.18
N GLN A 107 12.18 -11.37 -16.65
CA GLN A 107 11.16 -10.38 -16.98
C GLN A 107 11.57 -8.95 -16.62
N VAL A 108 12.22 -8.75 -15.48
CA VAL A 108 12.76 -7.44 -15.08
C VAL A 108 13.84 -6.98 -16.04
N ALA A 109 14.78 -7.88 -16.40
CA ALA A 109 15.84 -7.58 -17.35
C ALA A 109 15.30 -7.23 -18.74
N ASP A 110 14.37 -8.04 -19.28
CA ASP A 110 13.75 -7.83 -20.61
C ASP A 110 12.97 -6.52 -20.66
N ARG A 111 12.16 -6.25 -19.65
CA ARG A 111 11.39 -4.99 -19.56
C ARG A 111 12.31 -3.79 -19.32
N GLY A 112 13.36 -3.94 -18.53
CA GLY A 112 14.38 -2.92 -18.34
C GLY A 112 15.08 -2.57 -19.65
N ALA A 113 15.44 -3.58 -20.48
CA ALA A 113 16.08 -3.38 -21.77
C ALA A 113 15.15 -2.70 -22.82
N THR A 114 13.84 -2.80 -22.69
CA THR A 114 12.89 -2.15 -23.63
C THR A 114 12.73 -0.64 -23.36
N LEU A 115 13.01 -0.14 -22.16
CA LEU A 115 12.85 1.28 -21.81
C LEU A 115 13.74 2.21 -22.62
N PRO A 116 15.08 1.97 -22.75
CA PRO A 116 15.96 2.84 -23.54
C PRO A 116 15.54 2.94 -25.02
N THR A 117 15.03 1.84 -25.59
CA THR A 117 14.56 1.84 -26.98
C THR A 117 13.30 2.68 -27.16
N LEU A 118 12.36 2.61 -26.21
CA LEU A 118 11.17 3.48 -26.21
C LEU A 118 11.53 4.94 -25.97
N GLU A 119 12.49 5.23 -25.11
CA GLU A 119 12.99 6.60 -24.89
C GLU A 119 13.67 7.17 -26.13
N ALA A 120 14.49 6.37 -26.81
CA ALA A 120 15.10 6.76 -28.09
C ALA A 120 14.06 7.01 -29.17
N THR A 121 13.04 6.14 -29.30
CA THR A 121 11.94 6.32 -30.27
C THR A 121 11.10 7.55 -29.94
N LEU A 122 10.84 7.84 -28.65
CA LEU A 122 10.17 9.06 -28.23
C LEU A 122 10.96 10.31 -28.62
N SER A 123 12.26 10.32 -28.31
CA SER A 123 13.16 11.43 -28.68
C SER A 123 13.18 11.66 -30.20
N GLN A 124 13.23 10.59 -31.00
CA GLN A 124 13.17 10.68 -32.44
C GLN A 124 11.84 11.23 -32.95
N ALA A 125 10.72 10.77 -32.37
CA ALA A 125 9.38 11.25 -32.75
C ALA A 125 9.19 12.73 -32.38
N GLN A 126 9.71 13.16 -31.21
CA GLN A 126 9.72 14.57 -30.80
C GLN A 126 10.55 15.42 -31.74
N ALA A 127 11.77 15.00 -32.04
CA ALA A 127 12.64 15.73 -32.96
C ALA A 127 12.02 15.90 -34.35
N ARG A 128 11.35 14.86 -34.88
CA ARG A 128 10.61 14.94 -36.15
C ARG A 128 9.45 15.95 -36.05
N ALA A 129 8.65 15.84 -34.99
CA ALA A 129 7.52 16.76 -34.78
C ALA A 129 7.98 18.21 -34.69
N ASP A 130 9.11 18.47 -34.01
CA ASP A 130 9.67 19.80 -33.87
C ASP A 130 10.19 20.35 -35.22
N VAL A 131 10.86 19.54 -36.02
CA VAL A 131 11.33 19.93 -37.35
C VAL A 131 10.14 20.22 -38.27
N ASP A 132 9.15 19.35 -38.33
CA ASP A 132 7.94 19.52 -39.14
C ASP A 132 7.16 20.77 -38.72
N LEU A 133 7.05 21.00 -37.43
CA LEU A 133 6.43 22.22 -36.87
C LEU A 133 7.20 23.47 -37.25
N ALA A 134 8.54 23.46 -37.12
CA ALA A 134 9.38 24.62 -37.45
C ALA A 134 9.28 24.99 -38.96
N LEU A 135 9.28 23.96 -39.83
CA LEU A 135 9.09 24.18 -41.26
C LEU A 135 7.72 24.81 -41.55
N LYS A 136 6.66 24.30 -40.95
CA LYS A 136 5.31 24.82 -41.15
C LYS A 136 5.11 26.21 -40.55
N LEU A 137 5.70 26.50 -39.40
CA LEU A 137 5.67 27.83 -38.82
C LEU A 137 6.36 28.85 -39.70
N ARG A 138 7.49 28.49 -40.31
CA ARG A 138 8.20 29.37 -41.29
C ARG A 138 7.34 29.66 -42.52
N ASP A 139 6.63 28.66 -43.07
CA ASP A 139 5.70 28.83 -44.16
C ASP A 139 4.57 29.82 -43.78
N LEU A 140 3.99 29.63 -42.59
CA LEU A 140 2.92 30.50 -42.08
C LEU A 140 3.42 31.94 -41.81
N GLU A 141 4.63 32.11 -41.32
CA GLU A 141 5.23 33.44 -41.15
C GLU A 141 5.40 34.17 -42.47
N ARG A 142 5.82 33.45 -43.51
CA ARG A 142 5.90 34.00 -44.85
C ARG A 142 4.52 34.40 -45.37
N GLU A 143 3.53 33.52 -45.28
CA GLU A 143 2.15 33.81 -45.67
C GLU A 143 1.57 35.00 -44.89
N GLU A 144 1.83 35.07 -43.59
CA GLU A 144 1.40 36.16 -42.73
C GLU A 144 1.99 37.51 -43.20
N PHE A 145 3.28 37.53 -43.54
CA PHE A 145 3.92 38.71 -44.05
C PHE A 145 3.31 39.18 -45.39
N GLU A 146 3.04 38.23 -46.33
CA GLU A 146 2.40 38.52 -47.61
C GLU A 146 0.99 39.10 -47.41
N VAL A 147 0.18 38.47 -46.55
CA VAL A 147 -1.18 38.96 -46.28
C VAL A 147 -1.20 40.30 -45.56
N ARG A 148 -0.27 40.56 -44.64
CA ARG A 148 -0.11 41.87 -43.97
C ARG A 148 0.27 42.97 -44.95
N SER A 149 1.18 42.68 -45.89
CA SER A 149 1.57 43.61 -46.94
C SER A 149 0.39 43.94 -47.86
N LEU A 150 -0.37 42.93 -48.28
CA LEU A 150 -1.60 43.13 -49.06
C LEU A 150 -2.66 43.94 -48.29
N ALA A 151 -2.86 43.65 -46.99
CA ALA A 151 -3.79 44.40 -46.14
C ALA A 151 -3.39 45.90 -46.04
N ALA A 152 -2.11 46.19 -45.88
CA ALA A 152 -1.60 47.54 -45.85
C ALA A 152 -1.86 48.30 -47.17
N ASN A 153 -1.60 47.65 -48.32
CA ASN A 153 -1.89 48.22 -49.66
C ASN A 153 -3.40 48.47 -49.85
N HIS A 154 -4.26 47.58 -49.37
CA HIS A 154 -5.71 47.76 -49.49
C HIS A 154 -6.21 48.86 -48.56
N LEU A 155 -5.66 49.04 -47.38
CA LEU A 155 -5.95 50.14 -46.47
C LEU A 155 -5.50 51.49 -47.04
N GLU A 156 -4.30 51.55 -47.61
CA GLU A 156 -3.80 52.76 -48.29
C GLU A 156 -4.77 53.18 -49.42
N LYS A 157 -5.17 52.23 -50.26
CA LYS A 157 -6.15 52.48 -51.35
C LYS A 157 -7.50 52.90 -50.81
N GLN A 158 -7.96 52.30 -49.72
CA GLN A 158 -9.22 52.65 -49.06
C GLN A 158 -9.14 54.12 -48.61
N TYR A 159 -8.14 54.49 -47.85
CA TYR A 159 -7.98 55.87 -47.35
C TYR A 159 -7.82 56.92 -48.49
N TYR A 160 -7.08 56.55 -49.51
CA TYR A 160 -6.98 57.40 -50.69
C TYR A 160 -8.32 57.66 -51.37
N ASN A 161 -9.11 56.58 -51.59
CA ASN A 161 -10.42 56.69 -52.20
C ASN A 161 -11.44 57.37 -51.29
N GLU A 162 -11.40 57.18 -49.98
CA GLU A 162 -12.20 57.95 -49.02
C GLU A 162 -11.90 59.42 -49.03
N PHE A 163 -10.60 59.76 -49.06
CA PHE A 163 -10.18 61.15 -49.22
C PHE A 163 -10.67 61.78 -50.55
N MET A 164 -10.53 61.06 -51.66
CA MET A 164 -11.05 61.48 -52.94
C MET A 164 -12.57 61.68 -52.95
N GLN A 165 -13.28 60.74 -52.33
CA GLN A 165 -14.72 60.86 -52.18
C GLN A 165 -15.13 62.14 -51.40
N THR A 166 -14.50 62.38 -50.24
CA THR A 166 -14.75 63.60 -49.44
C THR A 166 -14.39 64.91 -50.23
N ALA A 167 -13.27 64.88 -50.95
CA ALA A 167 -12.88 66.02 -51.76
C ALA A 167 -13.86 66.35 -52.90
N TRP A 168 -14.43 65.28 -53.56
CA TRP A 168 -15.45 65.49 -54.57
C TRP A 168 -16.79 65.95 -53.96
N GLU A 169 -17.13 65.45 -52.76
CA GLU A 169 -18.36 65.81 -52.00
C GLU A 169 -18.27 67.31 -51.62
N GLU A 170 -17.18 67.77 -51.02
CA GLU A 170 -16.94 69.18 -50.68
C GLU A 170 -17.01 70.07 -51.90
N MET A 171 -16.46 69.62 -53.06
CA MET A 171 -16.53 70.35 -54.29
C MET A 171 -17.94 70.49 -54.82
N LEU A 172 -18.74 69.46 -54.74
CA LEU A 172 -20.18 69.47 -55.11
C LEU A 172 -21.01 70.39 -54.19
N ASP A 173 -20.81 70.30 -52.87
CA ASP A 173 -21.50 71.12 -51.88
C ASP A 173 -21.22 72.62 -52.08
N ARG A 174 -19.94 72.94 -52.30
CA ARG A 174 -19.55 74.37 -52.64
C ARG A 174 -20.18 74.84 -53.94
N SER A 175 -20.34 74.00 -54.96
CA SER A 175 -21.00 74.29 -56.18
C SER A 175 -22.51 74.53 -56.01
N ASP A 176 -23.15 73.79 -55.17
CA ASP A 176 -24.56 73.92 -54.84
C ASP A 176 -24.83 75.18 -54.00
N GLY A 177 -23.95 75.44 -53.01
CA GLY A 177 -23.99 76.69 -52.24
C GLY A 177 -23.82 77.96 -53.11
N LEU A 178 -22.90 77.94 -54.07
CA LEU A 178 -22.74 79.01 -55.02
C LEU A 178 -23.91 79.14 -55.99
N ALA A 179 -24.52 78.02 -56.40
CA ALA A 179 -25.71 78.02 -57.22
C ALA A 179 -26.94 78.60 -56.48
N SER A 180 -27.02 78.38 -55.18
CA SER A 180 -28.10 78.88 -54.31
C SER A 180 -27.92 80.43 -54.05
N ILE A 181 -26.68 80.92 -54.03
CA ILE A 181 -26.35 82.35 -53.84
C ILE A 181 -26.48 83.12 -55.19
N GLY A 182 -26.41 82.42 -56.30
CA GLY A 182 -26.41 83.03 -57.68
C GLY A 182 -27.76 83.57 -58.16
N GLY A 183 -28.81 83.58 -57.30
CA GLY A 183 -30.10 84.21 -57.62
C GLY A 183 -30.08 85.74 -57.60
N ASN A 184 -28.97 86.42 -57.28
CA ASN A 184 -28.81 87.83 -57.34
C ASN A 184 -27.73 88.17 -58.36
N ASP A 185 -28.14 88.72 -59.51
CA ASP A 185 -27.36 89.11 -60.67
C ASP A 185 -26.11 90.07 -60.44
N GLN A 186 -25.91 90.49 -59.18
CA GLN A 186 -24.77 91.39 -58.86
C GLN A 186 -23.46 90.68 -58.52
N ILE A 187 -23.39 89.47 -58.23
CA ILE A 187 -22.16 88.74 -57.89
C ILE A 187 -21.38 88.26 -59.15
N TYR A 188 -22.06 88.06 -60.28
CA TYR A 188 -21.45 87.65 -61.55
C TYR A 188 -20.63 88.74 -62.24
N ARG A 189 -20.58 90.00 -61.77
CA ARG A 189 -19.78 91.10 -62.35
C ARG A 189 -18.37 91.23 -61.79
N LEU A 190 -17.99 90.50 -60.80
CA LEU A 190 -16.64 90.38 -60.29
C LEU A 190 -15.89 89.20 -60.94
N GLY A 191 -15.46 89.33 -62.14
CA GLY A 191 -14.89 88.41 -63.11
C GLY A 191 -13.71 87.56 -62.75
N THR A 192 -13.75 86.81 -61.60
CA THR A 192 -12.62 85.93 -61.18
C THR A 192 -13.02 84.63 -60.50
N LEU A 193 -14.27 84.16 -60.62
CA LEU A 193 -14.60 82.81 -60.21
C LEU A 193 -14.47 81.83 -61.36
N PRO A 194 -13.72 80.73 -61.27
CA PRO A 194 -13.55 79.78 -62.35
C PRO A 194 -14.89 79.22 -62.78
N GLN A 195 -15.30 79.52 -64.05
CA GLN A 195 -16.51 78.99 -64.72
C GLN A 195 -16.53 77.46 -64.84
N MET A 196 -15.72 76.79 -64.09
CA MET A 196 -15.51 75.31 -64.23
C MET A 196 -16.64 74.40 -63.72
N LEU A 197 -17.60 74.88 -62.94
CA LEU A 197 -18.61 74.05 -62.36
C LEU A 197 -20.08 74.41 -62.72
N THR A 198 -20.24 75.35 -63.70
CA THR A 198 -21.60 75.77 -64.13
C THR A 198 -22.24 74.92 -65.24
N SER A 199 -21.48 74.00 -65.86
CA SER A 199 -22.10 73.08 -66.83
C SER A 199 -22.58 71.79 -66.19
N ASP A 200 -23.81 71.34 -66.49
CA ASP A 200 -24.39 70.08 -66.02
C ASP A 200 -23.49 68.89 -66.34
N ALA A 201 -22.69 68.95 -67.38
CA ALA A 201 -21.70 67.91 -67.78
C ALA A 201 -20.54 67.81 -66.76
N VAL A 202 -20.07 68.93 -66.21
CA VAL A 202 -18.97 68.92 -65.22
C VAL A 202 -19.48 68.42 -63.90
N ARG A 203 -20.68 68.85 -63.50
CA ARG A 203 -21.35 68.30 -62.26
C ARG A 203 -21.63 66.83 -62.35
N MET A 204 -22.18 66.32 -63.50
CA MET A 204 -22.37 64.89 -63.73
C MET A 204 -21.05 64.10 -63.63
N LYS A 205 -19.97 64.64 -64.24
CA LYS A 205 -18.63 64.08 -64.16
C LYS A 205 -18.10 64.00 -62.71
N ALA A 206 -18.34 65.05 -61.90
CA ALA A 206 -17.96 65.09 -60.50
C ALA A 206 -18.73 64.08 -59.66
N MET A 207 -20.04 63.97 -59.87
CA MET A 207 -20.90 62.88 -59.20
C MET A 207 -20.43 61.51 -59.60
N LEU A 208 -20.13 61.26 -60.87
CA LEU A 208 -19.63 59.92 -61.31
C LEU A 208 -18.27 59.58 -60.65
N ARG A 209 -17.38 60.61 -60.54
CA ARG A 209 -16.09 60.41 -59.84
C ARG A 209 -16.27 60.19 -58.35
N GLN A 210 -17.15 60.89 -57.67
CA GLN A 210 -17.52 60.63 -56.26
C GLN A 210 -18.03 59.22 -56.08
N GLN A 211 -18.99 58.77 -56.92
CA GLN A 211 -19.52 57.45 -56.87
C GLN A 211 -18.45 56.36 -57.15
N ALA A 212 -17.59 56.60 -58.12
CA ALA A 212 -16.45 55.72 -58.43
C ALA A 212 -15.51 55.59 -57.24
N ALA A 213 -15.15 56.74 -56.61
CA ALA A 213 -14.28 56.73 -55.41
C ALA A 213 -14.91 56.01 -54.27
N ARG A 214 -16.23 56.22 -54.02
CA ARG A 214 -16.98 55.49 -52.99
C ARG A 214 -17.00 53.97 -53.23
N ASN A 215 -17.25 53.54 -54.47
CA ASN A 215 -17.23 52.14 -54.85
C ASN A 215 -15.83 51.54 -54.68
N ALA A 216 -14.80 52.26 -55.11
CA ALA A 216 -13.40 51.84 -54.95
C ALA A 216 -12.97 51.74 -53.48
N ALA A 217 -13.39 52.68 -52.62
CA ALA A 217 -13.18 52.62 -51.17
C ALA A 217 -13.87 51.37 -50.56
N SER A 218 -15.12 51.11 -50.91
CA SER A 218 -15.88 49.92 -50.44
C SER A 218 -15.22 48.61 -50.87
N ILE A 219 -14.74 48.52 -52.13
CA ILE A 219 -14.01 47.33 -52.61
C ILE A 219 -12.70 47.15 -51.81
N SER A 220 -11.93 48.23 -51.64
CA SER A 220 -10.66 48.16 -50.87
C SER A 220 -10.89 47.79 -49.40
N ALA A 221 -11.96 48.35 -48.76
CA ALA A 221 -12.36 47.96 -47.41
C ALA A 221 -12.71 46.47 -47.28
N THR A 222 -13.47 45.96 -48.26
CA THR A 222 -13.83 44.52 -48.32
C THR A 222 -12.57 43.64 -48.46
N GLN A 223 -11.65 44.05 -49.34
CA GLN A 223 -10.37 43.34 -49.52
C GLN A 223 -9.52 43.38 -48.26
N ALA A 224 -9.42 44.51 -47.57
CA ALA A 224 -8.73 44.64 -46.31
C ALA A 224 -9.38 43.75 -45.20
N LYS A 225 -10.72 43.65 -45.19
CA LYS A 225 -11.45 42.74 -44.28
C LYS A 225 -11.09 41.28 -44.54
N LEU A 226 -11.09 40.83 -45.81
CA LEU A 226 -10.72 39.45 -46.17
C LEU A 226 -9.26 39.13 -45.75
N CYS A 227 -8.34 40.10 -45.91
CA CYS A 227 -6.98 39.92 -45.40
C CYS A 227 -6.94 39.74 -43.86
N ARG A 228 -7.74 40.49 -43.09
CA ARG A 228 -7.83 40.34 -41.65
C ARG A 228 -8.39 38.95 -41.28
N GLU A 229 -9.43 38.51 -41.93
CA GLU A 229 -10.02 37.19 -41.73
C GLU A 229 -9.00 36.07 -42.02
N ARG A 230 -8.15 36.26 -43.07
CA ARG A 230 -7.05 35.33 -43.37
C ARG A 230 -5.99 35.32 -42.28
N LEU A 231 -5.60 36.47 -41.74
CA LEU A 231 -4.67 36.55 -40.62
C LEU A 231 -5.20 35.86 -39.37
N ASP A 232 -6.50 36.01 -39.08
CA ASP A 232 -7.15 35.27 -37.98
C ASP A 232 -7.11 33.75 -38.19
N GLN A 233 -7.31 33.29 -39.42
CA GLN A 233 -7.17 31.87 -39.76
C GLN A 233 -5.75 31.36 -39.54
N ILE A 234 -4.74 32.13 -39.98
CA ILE A 234 -3.32 31.81 -39.79
C ILE A 234 -3.01 31.71 -38.29
N ASN A 235 -3.49 32.63 -37.47
CA ASN A 235 -3.28 32.62 -36.02
C ASN A 235 -3.94 31.40 -35.35
N ARG A 236 -5.16 31.05 -35.75
CA ARG A 236 -5.84 29.83 -35.26
C ARG A 236 -5.08 28.57 -35.66
N LEU A 237 -4.61 28.50 -36.90
CA LEU A 237 -3.78 27.39 -37.37
C LEU A 237 -2.51 27.28 -36.56
N ARG A 238 -1.75 28.40 -36.39
CA ARG A 238 -0.52 28.45 -35.59
C ARG A 238 -0.72 27.88 -34.19
N GLY A 239 -1.82 28.23 -33.52
CA GLY A 239 -2.14 27.71 -32.17
C GLY A 239 -2.42 26.22 -32.12
N SER A 240 -2.98 25.60 -33.18
CA SER A 240 -3.33 24.20 -33.24
C SER A 240 -2.22 23.26 -33.76
N LEU A 241 -1.21 23.81 -34.42
CA LEU A 241 -0.17 23.03 -35.10
C LEU A 241 0.68 22.19 -34.15
N PRO A 242 1.15 22.68 -32.96
CA PRO A 242 2.03 21.90 -32.08
C PRO A 242 1.36 20.57 -31.66
N GLU A 243 0.11 20.58 -31.28
CA GLU A 243 -0.64 19.40 -30.89
C GLU A 243 -0.84 18.44 -32.07
N LYS A 244 -1.20 18.99 -33.23
CA LYS A 244 -1.39 18.19 -34.45
C LYS A 244 -0.12 17.46 -34.87
N PHE A 245 1.04 18.13 -34.84
CA PHE A 245 2.32 17.51 -35.20
C PHE A 245 2.77 16.48 -34.17
N ARG A 246 2.56 16.71 -32.87
CA ARG A 246 2.81 15.71 -31.83
C ARG A 246 1.97 14.46 -32.04
N THR A 247 0.68 14.64 -32.31
CA THR A 247 -0.25 13.51 -32.58
C THR A 247 0.11 12.80 -33.88
N ALA A 248 0.40 13.54 -34.97
CA ALA A 248 0.74 12.96 -36.26
C ALA A 248 2.05 12.14 -36.22
N ASN A 249 3.04 12.60 -35.46
CA ASN A 249 4.30 11.90 -35.23
C ASN A 249 4.22 10.83 -34.12
N GLY A 250 3.04 10.55 -33.56
CA GLY A 250 2.81 9.49 -32.58
C GLY A 250 3.45 9.75 -31.21
N VAL A 251 3.89 10.98 -30.90
CA VAL A 251 4.55 11.34 -29.63
C VAL A 251 3.68 10.93 -28.44
N ASP A 252 2.38 11.20 -28.49
CA ASP A 252 1.45 10.89 -27.39
C ASP A 252 1.22 9.37 -27.22
N VAL A 253 1.30 8.61 -28.30
CA VAL A 253 1.19 7.15 -28.26
C VAL A 253 2.43 6.55 -27.60
N ILE A 254 3.63 6.97 -28.05
CA ILE A 254 4.90 6.48 -27.50
C ILE A 254 5.05 6.89 -26.03
N THR A 255 4.64 8.11 -25.67
CA THR A 255 4.64 8.58 -24.27
C THR A 255 3.79 7.71 -23.37
N ARG A 256 2.59 7.31 -23.83
CA ARG A 256 1.72 6.38 -23.09
C ARG A 256 2.32 4.98 -23.01
N GLN A 257 2.94 4.48 -24.08
CA GLN A 257 3.64 3.20 -24.07
C GLN A 257 4.81 3.21 -23.08
N LEU A 258 5.60 4.27 -23.05
CA LEU A 258 6.70 4.43 -22.10
C LEU A 258 6.21 4.47 -20.65
N ALA A 259 5.14 5.23 -20.37
CA ALA A 259 4.53 5.28 -19.04
C ALA A 259 4.02 3.90 -18.60
N HIS A 260 3.38 3.14 -19.50
CA HIS A 260 2.93 1.78 -19.22
C HIS A 260 4.11 0.84 -18.97
N ALA A 261 5.17 0.90 -19.79
CA ALA A 261 6.37 0.07 -19.63
C ALA A 261 7.06 0.34 -18.27
N ARG A 262 7.20 1.61 -17.88
CA ARG A 262 7.75 2.00 -16.57
C ARG A 262 6.91 1.48 -15.41
N LYS A 263 5.58 1.61 -15.48
CA LYS A 263 4.67 1.08 -14.46
C LYS A 263 4.77 -0.45 -14.33
N THR A 264 4.88 -1.15 -15.47
CA THR A 264 5.04 -2.60 -15.48
C THR A 264 6.38 -3.00 -14.83
N LEU A 265 7.47 -2.35 -15.21
CA LEU A 265 8.79 -2.60 -14.61
C LEU A 265 8.76 -2.37 -13.09
N GLN A 266 8.20 -1.25 -12.64
CA GLN A 266 8.07 -0.95 -11.23
C GLN A 266 7.26 -2.00 -10.46
N SER A 267 6.20 -2.55 -11.07
CA SER A 267 5.43 -3.64 -10.46
C SER A 267 6.24 -4.93 -10.32
N LEU A 268 7.08 -5.25 -11.32
CA LEU A 268 7.98 -6.40 -11.27
C LEU A 268 9.11 -6.20 -10.24
N GLU A 269 9.66 -5.01 -10.14
CA GLU A 269 10.67 -4.66 -9.11
C GLU A 269 10.10 -4.73 -7.70
N ASN A 270 8.86 -4.28 -7.49
CA ASN A 270 8.16 -4.43 -6.22
C ASN A 270 7.95 -5.91 -5.87
N ARG A 271 7.63 -6.75 -6.86
CA ARG A 271 7.55 -8.21 -6.66
C ARG A 271 8.92 -8.78 -6.31
N ARG A 272 9.98 -8.37 -7.00
CA ARG A 272 11.36 -8.77 -6.70
C ARG A 272 11.77 -8.37 -5.29
N GLY A 273 11.38 -7.17 -4.82
CA GLY A 273 11.63 -6.74 -3.44
C GLY A 273 11.00 -7.64 -2.39
N ARG A 274 9.87 -8.28 -2.69
CA ARG A 274 9.21 -9.24 -1.79
C ARG A 274 9.93 -10.58 -1.68
N LEU A 275 10.87 -10.89 -2.57
CA LEU A 275 11.69 -12.10 -2.48
C LEU A 275 12.75 -12.02 -1.37
N THR A 276 12.95 -10.86 -0.78
CA THR A 276 13.77 -10.67 0.41
C THR A 276 12.87 -10.73 1.64
N LEU A 277 12.98 -11.80 2.42
CA LEU A 277 12.19 -12.00 3.62
C LEU A 277 12.91 -11.40 4.82
N THR A 278 12.21 -10.55 5.55
CA THR A 278 12.74 -9.85 6.73
C THR A 278 12.04 -10.30 8.00
N ALA A 279 12.75 -10.19 9.13
CA ALA A 279 12.18 -10.43 10.45
C ALA A 279 11.08 -9.41 10.76
N GLY A 280 9.91 -9.90 11.18
CA GLY A 280 8.79 -9.06 11.62
C GLY A 280 8.79 -8.74 13.11
N ALA A 281 9.60 -9.44 13.92
CA ALA A 281 9.70 -9.29 15.37
C ALA A 281 11.15 -9.39 15.84
N HIS A 282 11.39 -8.99 17.09
CA HIS A 282 12.68 -9.17 17.74
C HIS A 282 12.73 -10.52 18.45
N GLY A 283 13.75 -11.33 18.13
CA GLY A 283 13.94 -12.59 18.82
C GLY A 283 14.83 -13.60 18.09
N PRO A 284 14.95 -14.80 18.64
CA PRO A 284 15.77 -15.85 18.04
C PRO A 284 15.10 -16.47 16.82
N VAL A 285 15.91 -16.74 15.80
CA VAL A 285 15.53 -17.51 14.63
C VAL A 285 15.33 -18.97 15.04
N GLY A 286 14.20 -19.52 14.70
CA GLY A 286 13.88 -20.92 14.94
C GLY A 286 14.44 -21.86 13.88
N LEU A 287 13.79 -22.98 13.67
CA LEU A 287 14.21 -23.96 12.71
C LEU A 287 13.99 -23.49 11.27
N HIS A 288 14.92 -23.81 10.41
CA HIS A 288 14.73 -23.70 8.97
C HIS A 288 13.89 -24.90 8.51
N LEU A 289 12.69 -24.59 8.00
CA LEU A 289 11.76 -25.63 7.50
C LEU A 289 12.09 -26.07 6.08
N LYS A 290 12.97 -25.31 5.40
CA LYS A 290 13.44 -25.53 4.04
C LYS A 290 14.96 -25.44 3.96
N GLN A 291 15.52 -25.92 2.86
CA GLN A 291 16.96 -25.86 2.58
C GLN A 291 17.23 -24.94 1.37
N PRO A 292 18.46 -24.39 1.25
CA PRO A 292 18.86 -23.72 0.01
C PRO A 292 18.70 -24.64 -1.20
N GLY A 293 18.03 -24.15 -2.25
CA GLY A 293 17.68 -24.94 -3.43
C GLY A 293 16.24 -25.48 -3.44
N ASP A 294 15.56 -25.49 -2.31
CA ASP A 294 14.16 -25.95 -2.25
C ASP A 294 13.22 -24.98 -2.94
N ARG A 295 12.25 -25.54 -3.67
CA ARG A 295 11.15 -24.78 -4.23
C ARG A 295 10.08 -24.59 -3.16
N VAL A 296 9.59 -23.37 -3.04
CA VAL A 296 8.50 -22.98 -2.10
C VAL A 296 7.35 -22.37 -2.88
N THR A 297 6.14 -22.60 -2.37
CA THR A 297 4.91 -22.01 -2.90
C THR A 297 4.46 -20.83 -2.04
N GLY A 298 3.69 -19.91 -2.63
CA GLY A 298 3.14 -18.78 -1.88
C GLY A 298 2.31 -19.23 -0.67
N GLY A 299 2.63 -18.67 0.51
CA GLY A 299 2.02 -19.04 1.79
C GLY A 299 2.75 -20.15 2.54
N GLU A 300 3.74 -20.82 1.97
CA GLU A 300 4.48 -21.90 2.62
C GLU A 300 5.50 -21.34 3.61
N ALA A 301 5.55 -21.93 4.80
CA ALA A 301 6.49 -21.52 5.85
C ALA A 301 7.93 -21.97 5.52
N ILE A 302 8.87 -21.04 5.69
CA ILE A 302 10.30 -21.24 5.37
C ILE A 302 11.15 -21.28 6.63
N VAL A 303 10.91 -20.37 7.56
CA VAL A 303 11.65 -20.24 8.80
C VAL A 303 10.73 -19.79 9.92
N GLU A 304 10.99 -20.26 11.12
CA GLU A 304 10.28 -19.84 12.32
C GLU A 304 11.04 -18.70 12.99
N LEU A 305 10.30 -17.76 13.55
CA LEU A 305 10.84 -16.66 14.35
C LEU A 305 10.08 -16.61 15.67
N TYR A 306 10.78 -16.65 16.79
CA TYR A 306 10.19 -16.54 18.11
C TYR A 306 10.21 -15.09 18.58
N ASP A 307 9.02 -14.55 18.89
CA ASP A 307 8.89 -13.18 19.38
C ASP A 307 9.26 -13.11 20.86
N ARG A 308 10.38 -12.45 21.15
CA ARG A 308 10.89 -12.30 22.51
C ARG A 308 10.05 -11.34 23.37
N GLU A 309 9.32 -10.42 22.75
CA GLU A 309 8.46 -9.49 23.47
C GLU A 309 7.14 -10.13 23.88
N ARG A 310 6.77 -11.25 23.24
CA ARG A 310 5.54 -12.00 23.49
C ARG A 310 5.82 -13.39 24.07
N GLN A 311 6.70 -13.41 25.09
CA GLN A 311 6.95 -14.62 25.85
C GLN A 311 5.86 -14.81 26.91
N HIS A 312 5.51 -16.06 27.15
CA HIS A 312 4.56 -16.47 28.17
C HIS A 312 4.99 -17.81 28.77
N ILE A 313 4.47 -18.13 29.96
CA ILE A 313 4.68 -19.43 30.56
C ILE A 313 3.42 -20.23 30.38
N ASP A 314 3.57 -21.43 29.84
CA ASP A 314 2.56 -22.45 29.84
C ASP A 314 2.69 -23.26 31.14
N LEU A 315 1.67 -23.19 31.98
CA LEU A 315 1.61 -23.90 33.23
C LEU A 315 0.52 -24.98 33.15
N PRO A 316 0.88 -26.27 33.09
CA PRO A 316 -0.08 -27.36 33.15
C PRO A 316 -0.58 -27.54 34.58
N VAL A 317 -1.77 -27.05 34.86
CA VAL A 317 -2.41 -27.12 36.19
C VAL A 317 -3.43 -28.28 36.21
N PRO A 318 -3.36 -29.23 37.19
CA PRO A 318 -4.41 -30.22 37.34
C PRO A 318 -5.77 -29.55 37.57
N SER A 319 -6.83 -30.08 36.95
CA SER A 319 -8.16 -29.45 36.98
C SER A 319 -8.71 -29.25 38.40
N ARG A 320 -8.34 -30.08 39.34
CA ARG A 320 -8.70 -29.96 40.77
C ARG A 320 -8.06 -28.73 41.43
N GLN A 321 -6.94 -28.23 40.91
CA GLN A 321 -6.19 -27.10 41.49
C GLN A 321 -6.43 -25.79 40.76
N ILE A 322 -7.23 -25.78 39.69
CA ILE A 322 -7.44 -24.60 38.84
C ILE A 322 -7.97 -23.38 39.61
N ASN A 323 -8.75 -23.63 40.69
CA ASN A 323 -9.29 -22.58 41.54
C ASN A 323 -8.22 -21.77 42.28
N GLN A 324 -6.97 -22.28 42.38
CA GLN A 324 -5.84 -21.58 43.01
C GLN A 324 -5.15 -20.61 41.99
N TYR A 325 -5.49 -20.71 40.69
CA TYR A 325 -4.90 -19.92 39.62
C TYR A 325 -5.94 -19.08 38.84
N PRO A 326 -6.80 -18.30 39.55
CA PRO A 326 -7.71 -17.42 38.85
C PRO A 326 -6.92 -16.34 38.06
N ILE A 327 -7.57 -15.79 37.05
CA ILE A 327 -6.98 -14.68 36.22
C ILE A 327 -6.60 -13.53 37.13
N GLY A 328 -5.36 -13.05 37.00
CA GLY A 328 -4.81 -11.97 37.81
C GLY A 328 -3.96 -12.44 39.00
N THR A 329 -3.95 -13.72 39.33
CA THR A 329 -3.14 -14.28 40.42
C THR A 329 -1.65 -14.01 40.16
N LEU A 330 -0.97 -13.54 41.22
CA LEU A 330 0.48 -13.35 41.18
C LEU A 330 1.18 -14.68 41.43
N VAL A 331 2.15 -14.97 40.58
CA VAL A 331 2.96 -16.17 40.66
C VAL A 331 4.43 -15.81 40.75
N ARG A 332 5.14 -16.52 41.63
CA ARG A 332 6.59 -16.45 41.72
C ARG A 332 7.18 -17.53 40.83
N LEU A 333 8.11 -17.07 39.97
CA LEU A 333 8.72 -17.88 38.94
C LEU A 333 10.20 -18.07 39.26
N ARG A 334 10.65 -19.32 39.20
CA ARG A 334 12.07 -19.64 39.39
C ARG A 334 12.59 -20.32 38.13
N PHE A 335 13.41 -19.60 37.41
CA PHE A 335 14.09 -20.08 36.21
C PHE A 335 15.36 -20.85 36.56
N ALA A 336 15.91 -21.56 35.57
CA ALA A 336 17.24 -22.15 35.66
C ALA A 336 18.28 -21.10 36.11
N GLY A 337 19.27 -21.53 36.91
CA GLY A 337 20.25 -20.59 37.49
C GLY A 337 19.74 -19.78 38.67
N SER A 338 18.63 -20.20 39.31
CA SER A 338 18.04 -19.53 40.51
C SER A 338 17.55 -18.10 40.28
N ILE A 339 17.30 -17.71 39.03
CA ILE A 339 16.75 -16.39 38.70
C ILE A 339 15.27 -16.39 39.11
N ARG A 340 14.90 -15.43 39.98
CA ARG A 340 13.52 -15.27 40.44
C ARG A 340 12.85 -14.10 39.74
N CYS A 341 11.66 -14.34 39.19
CA CYS A 341 10.84 -13.33 38.54
C CYS A 341 9.40 -13.41 39.08
N ARG A 342 8.60 -12.41 38.77
CA ARG A 342 7.18 -12.39 39.05
C ARG A 342 6.40 -12.46 37.75
N GLY A 343 5.33 -13.21 37.78
CA GLY A 343 4.36 -13.29 36.69
C GLY A 343 2.94 -13.13 37.21
N ARG A 344 2.04 -13.00 36.30
CA ARG A 344 0.60 -12.94 36.56
C ARG A 344 -0.10 -13.93 35.63
N VAL A 345 -1.08 -14.65 36.17
CA VAL A 345 -1.98 -15.48 35.38
C VAL A 345 -2.80 -14.58 34.45
N ALA A 346 -2.62 -14.74 33.14
CA ALA A 346 -3.29 -13.94 32.13
C ALA A 346 -4.51 -14.65 31.55
N ILE A 347 -4.36 -15.94 31.24
CA ILE A 347 -5.41 -16.72 30.57
C ILE A 347 -5.58 -18.07 31.27
N VAL A 348 -6.82 -18.38 31.58
CA VAL A 348 -7.25 -19.72 32.04
C VAL A 348 -8.27 -20.22 31.02
N PRO A 349 -7.92 -21.20 30.16
CA PRO A 349 -8.84 -21.68 29.17
C PRO A 349 -10.00 -22.48 29.82
N PRO A 350 -11.19 -22.41 29.21
CA PRO A 350 -12.38 -23.10 29.77
C PRO A 350 -12.41 -24.60 29.48
N HIS A 351 -11.39 -25.14 28.84
CA HIS A 351 -11.32 -26.57 28.46
C HIS A 351 -10.05 -27.21 29.03
N THR A 352 -10.13 -28.50 29.27
CA THR A 352 -8.99 -29.31 29.68
C THR A 352 -8.36 -29.97 28.47
N GLU A 353 -7.02 -30.05 28.43
CA GLU A 353 -6.34 -30.90 27.45
C GLU A 353 -6.42 -32.37 27.98
N GLN A 354 -7.23 -33.16 27.31
CA GLN A 354 -7.16 -34.61 27.42
C GLN A 354 -6.42 -35.15 26.22
N ASP A 355 -5.18 -35.59 26.42
CA ASP A 355 -4.55 -36.46 25.43
C ASP A 355 -5.35 -37.79 25.42
N VAL A 356 -5.65 -38.30 24.25
CA VAL A 356 -6.43 -39.53 24.00
C VAL A 356 -5.81 -40.75 24.70
N GLU A 357 -4.56 -40.65 25.16
CA GLU A 357 -3.80 -41.72 25.85
C GLU A 357 -3.70 -41.52 27.35
N THR A 358 -4.41 -40.57 27.97
CA THR A 358 -4.34 -40.37 29.43
C THR A 358 -4.95 -41.57 30.16
N PRO A 359 -4.19 -42.33 30.99
CA PRO A 359 -4.71 -43.45 31.70
C PRO A 359 -5.87 -43.04 32.62
N ALA A 360 -6.89 -43.89 32.74
CA ALA A 360 -8.01 -43.67 33.64
C ALA A 360 -7.50 -43.46 35.09
N GLY A 361 -7.74 -42.24 35.65
CA GLY A 361 -7.32 -41.89 37.01
C GLY A 361 -6.30 -40.73 37.10
N VAL A 362 -5.78 -40.23 35.99
CA VAL A 362 -4.95 -39.02 35.95
C VAL A 362 -5.85 -37.79 35.79
N ASP A 363 -5.65 -36.78 36.64
CA ASP A 363 -6.41 -35.53 36.54
C ASP A 363 -6.13 -34.84 35.19
N PRO A 364 -7.14 -34.40 34.44
CA PRO A 364 -6.95 -33.64 33.22
C PRO A 364 -6.25 -32.32 33.53
N LEU A 365 -5.34 -31.92 32.64
CA LEU A 365 -4.56 -30.69 32.78
C LEU A 365 -5.25 -29.51 32.09
N VAL A 366 -5.21 -28.36 32.74
CA VAL A 366 -5.61 -27.08 32.17
C VAL A 366 -4.33 -26.27 31.91
N ARG A 367 -4.09 -25.83 30.68
CA ARG A 367 -2.90 -25.06 30.31
C ARG A 367 -3.11 -23.58 30.62
N VAL A 368 -2.69 -23.16 31.80
CA VAL A 368 -2.79 -21.77 32.25
C VAL A 368 -1.63 -20.96 31.66
N THR A 369 -1.93 -19.79 31.10
CA THR A 369 -0.91 -18.90 30.54
C THR A 369 -0.54 -17.79 31.54
N GLY A 370 0.75 -17.70 31.86
CA GLY A 370 1.31 -16.64 32.70
C GLY A 370 2.11 -15.62 31.90
N GLU A 371 1.93 -14.32 32.21
CA GLU A 371 2.65 -13.21 31.59
C GLU A 371 3.63 -12.55 32.57
N PRO A 372 4.73 -11.90 32.10
CA PRO A 372 5.66 -11.20 32.96
C PRO A 372 5.04 -9.94 33.56
N ILE A 373 5.48 -9.59 34.78
CA ILE A 373 5.15 -8.33 35.41
C ILE A 373 6.39 -7.42 35.38
N GLY A 374 6.28 -6.32 34.66
CA GLY A 374 7.30 -5.27 34.55
C GLY A 374 8.37 -5.58 33.51
N ARG A 375 9.46 -6.24 33.86
CA ARG A 375 10.53 -6.58 32.92
C ARG A 375 10.21 -7.86 32.17
N LEU A 376 10.68 -7.93 30.90
CA LEU A 376 10.71 -9.21 30.16
C LEU A 376 11.47 -10.27 30.98
N TRP A 377 11.10 -11.50 30.82
CA TRP A 377 11.77 -12.61 31.50
C TRP A 377 13.24 -12.74 31.08
N PRO A 378 14.06 -13.44 31.89
CA PRO A 378 15.47 -13.60 31.61
C PRO A 378 15.72 -14.29 30.26
N ASP A 379 16.91 -14.08 29.73
CA ASP A 379 17.34 -14.69 28.47
C ASP A 379 17.69 -16.17 28.69
N VAL A 380 16.65 -16.98 28.74
CA VAL A 380 16.76 -18.44 28.82
C VAL A 380 16.15 -19.05 27.54
N PRO A 381 16.62 -20.21 27.11
CA PRO A 381 16.09 -20.89 25.93
C PRO A 381 14.58 -21.09 26.02
N ILE A 382 13.88 -20.87 24.93
CA ILE A 382 12.46 -21.19 24.79
C ILE A 382 12.28 -22.70 25.00
N GLY A 383 11.28 -23.09 25.78
CA GLY A 383 11.08 -24.47 26.22
C GLY A 383 11.73 -24.80 27.57
N SER A 384 12.48 -23.86 28.16
CA SER A 384 13.03 -24.05 29.53
C SER A 384 11.94 -24.29 30.55
N SER A 385 12.19 -25.19 31.48
CA SER A 385 11.31 -25.44 32.62
C SER A 385 11.41 -24.31 33.65
N VAL A 386 10.29 -23.94 34.22
CA VAL A 386 10.16 -22.89 35.21
C VAL A 386 9.35 -23.41 36.40
N GLU A 387 9.89 -23.30 37.59
CA GLU A 387 9.14 -23.61 38.80
C GLU A 387 8.20 -22.46 39.15
N VAL A 388 6.94 -22.75 39.34
CA VAL A 388 5.87 -21.78 39.56
C VAL A 388 5.25 -22.00 40.93
N GLU A 389 5.26 -20.96 41.76
CA GLU A 389 4.60 -20.92 43.06
C GLU A 389 3.57 -19.79 43.08
N VAL A 390 2.40 -20.03 43.65
CA VAL A 390 1.41 -18.97 43.89
C VAL A 390 1.90 -18.10 45.05
N GLU A 391 1.80 -16.79 44.90
CA GLU A 391 2.24 -15.82 45.92
C GLU A 391 1.22 -15.61 47.03
#